data_720d8559c65de7c68d665a77220edc6c
#
_entry.id   720d8559c65de7c68d665a77220edc6c
#
_cell.length_a   1.000
_cell.length_b   1.000
_cell.length_c   1.000
_cell.angle_alpha   90.00
_cell.angle_beta   90.00
_cell.angle_gamma   90.00
#
_symmetry.space_group_name_H-M   'P 1'
#
loop_
_entity.id
_entity.type
_entity.pdbx_description
1 polymer ?
#
loop_
_entity_poly.entity_id
_entity_poly.type
_entity_poly.pdbx_seq_one_letter_code
_entity_poly.pdbx_strand_id
1 'polypeptide(L)'
;KQAGKARTRTSVAAPPLQAMGPDLARVAPESLQSLLQASHADPFALLGAHPVAGGMVLRTLLPGAQAVVVLDIDGRPLLELQPQDGSPLFIGALPGGSHPLRYRLHVRWSGGGETRFDDAYRFGALIEDLDVWLLAEGSHHRPYEWLGAHPVTVDGVAGTRFAVWAPNARRVSVVGGFNAWDGRHHMMRHRRECGVWEI
;
A
#
# COMPACT_ATOMS: atom_id res chain seq x y z
N LYS A 1 -39.18 38.09 -19.94
CA LYS A 1 -38.52 37.95 -18.62
C LYS A 1 -38.80 36.52 -18.14
N GLN A 2 -37.84 35.61 -18.34
CA GLN A 2 -37.89 34.29 -17.73
C GLN A 2 -36.70 34.20 -16.77
N ALA A 3 -37.02 34.01 -15.51
CA ALA A 3 -36.07 33.82 -14.45
C ALA A 3 -35.55 32.38 -14.46
N GLY A 4 -34.24 32.21 -14.66
CA GLY A 4 -33.56 30.91 -14.57
C GLY A 4 -33.52 30.39 -13.14
N LYS A 5 -34.09 29.21 -12.91
CA LYS A 5 -34.01 28.50 -11.64
C LYS A 5 -32.58 27.90 -11.52
N ALA A 6 -31.82 28.42 -10.55
CA ALA A 6 -30.57 27.82 -10.11
C ALA A 6 -30.85 26.42 -9.50
N ARG A 7 -30.28 25.38 -10.08
CA ARG A 7 -30.28 24.02 -9.51
C ARG A 7 -29.24 23.96 -8.41
N THR A 8 -29.70 23.97 -7.17
CA THR A 8 -28.88 23.67 -6.00
C THR A 8 -28.38 22.22 -6.12
N ARG A 9 -27.06 22.03 -6.31
CA ARG A 9 -26.40 20.72 -6.21
C ARG A 9 -26.41 20.33 -4.73
N THR A 10 -27.27 19.39 -4.39
CA THR A 10 -27.23 18.74 -3.08
C THR A 10 -25.93 17.93 -2.99
N SER A 11 -25.01 18.37 -2.15
CA SER A 11 -23.85 17.60 -1.75
C SER A 11 -24.36 16.37 -1.00
N VAL A 12 -24.24 15.20 -1.62
CA VAL A 12 -24.46 13.93 -0.95
C VAL A 12 -23.27 13.75 0.00
N ALA A 13 -23.53 13.96 1.29
CA ALA A 13 -22.58 13.63 2.33
C ALA A 13 -22.27 12.12 2.26
N ALA A 14 -20.99 11.76 2.23
CA ALA A 14 -20.56 10.36 2.29
C ALA A 14 -21.18 9.72 3.55
N PRO A 15 -21.70 8.48 3.45
CA PRO A 15 -22.27 7.80 4.61
C PRO A 15 -21.20 7.64 5.69
N PRO A 16 -21.58 7.76 6.97
CA PRO A 16 -20.63 7.64 8.06
C PRO A 16 -20.01 6.23 8.08
N LEU A 17 -18.71 6.18 8.33
CA LEU A 17 -17.82 5.02 8.43
C LEU A 17 -18.29 3.85 9.34
N GLN A 18 -19.45 3.95 9.96
CA GLN A 18 -20.00 3.00 10.93
C GLN A 18 -20.61 1.72 10.32
N ALA A 19 -20.71 1.60 9.00
CA ALA A 19 -21.42 0.48 8.35
C ALA A 19 -20.59 -0.80 8.19
N MET A 20 -19.25 -0.72 8.30
CA MET A 20 -18.38 -1.92 8.34
C MET A 20 -17.65 -1.93 9.67
N GLY A 21 -17.87 -2.97 10.49
CA GLY A 21 -17.24 -3.07 11.81
C GLY A 21 -15.71 -2.93 11.71
N PRO A 22 -15.06 -2.17 12.61
CA PRO A 22 -13.62 -1.97 12.62
C PRO A 22 -12.84 -3.29 12.69
N ASP A 23 -13.45 -4.35 13.18
CA ASP A 23 -12.84 -5.67 13.31
C ASP A 23 -12.45 -6.31 11.98
N LEU A 24 -13.14 -6.02 10.88
CA LEU A 24 -12.80 -6.53 9.55
C LEU A 24 -11.44 -6.05 9.02
N ALA A 25 -11.02 -4.86 9.44
CA ALA A 25 -9.74 -4.29 9.03
C ALA A 25 -8.59 -4.70 9.96
N ARG A 26 -8.88 -5.25 11.14
CA ARG A 26 -7.85 -5.60 12.13
C ARG A 26 -6.94 -6.72 11.64
N VAL A 27 -5.70 -6.64 12.08
CA VAL A 27 -4.67 -7.65 11.85
C VAL A 27 -4.45 -8.42 13.16
N ALA A 28 -4.24 -9.73 13.05
CA ALA A 28 -3.95 -10.58 14.20
C ALA A 28 -2.69 -10.10 14.94
N PRO A 29 -2.61 -10.25 16.28
CA PRO A 29 -1.48 -9.76 17.08
C PRO A 29 -0.12 -10.24 16.61
N GLU A 30 0.01 -11.51 16.19
CA GLU A 30 1.26 -12.10 15.70
C GLU A 30 1.69 -11.44 14.39
N SER A 31 0.74 -11.20 13.47
CA SER A 31 1.01 -10.52 12.21
C SER A 31 1.36 -9.05 12.43
N LEU A 32 0.67 -8.36 13.35
CA LEU A 32 1.03 -7.01 13.77
C LEU A 32 2.46 -6.96 14.31
N GLN A 33 2.81 -7.86 15.21
CA GLN A 33 4.17 -7.91 15.78
C GLN A 33 5.23 -8.14 14.70
N SER A 34 4.98 -9.04 13.74
CA SER A 34 5.92 -9.29 12.63
C SER A 34 6.06 -8.10 11.69
N LEU A 35 4.98 -7.34 11.42
CA LEU A 35 5.04 -6.08 10.68
C LEU A 35 5.88 -5.03 11.42
N LEU A 36 5.66 -4.86 12.74
CA LEU A 36 6.40 -3.91 13.56
C LEU A 36 7.90 -4.20 13.62
N GLN A 37 8.29 -5.48 13.50
CA GLN A 37 9.68 -5.94 13.43
C GLN A 37 10.24 -5.96 12.01
N ALA A 38 9.47 -5.54 11.01
CA ALA A 38 9.78 -5.68 9.58
C ALA A 38 10.16 -7.12 9.18
N SER A 39 9.57 -8.13 9.83
CA SER A 39 9.88 -9.56 9.65
C SER A 39 8.71 -10.34 9.05
N HIS A 40 7.63 -9.68 8.65
CA HIS A 40 6.49 -10.34 8.04
C HIS A 40 6.90 -10.97 6.70
N ALA A 41 6.52 -12.23 6.48
CA ALA A 41 6.94 -12.99 5.31
C ALA A 41 6.30 -12.49 3.99
N ASP A 42 5.08 -11.95 4.07
CA ASP A 42 4.37 -11.36 2.95
C ASP A 42 3.62 -10.09 3.41
N PRO A 43 4.28 -8.93 3.44
CA PRO A 43 3.65 -7.69 3.86
C PRO A 43 2.54 -7.24 2.90
N PHE A 44 2.60 -7.61 1.62
CA PHE A 44 1.58 -7.27 0.63
C PHE A 44 0.26 -8.02 0.82
N ALA A 45 0.24 -9.15 1.51
CA ALA A 45 -0.99 -9.83 1.88
C ALA A 45 -1.80 -9.08 2.95
N LEU A 46 -1.16 -8.15 3.67
CA LEU A 46 -1.78 -7.39 4.76
C LEU A 46 -1.89 -5.89 4.45
N LEU A 47 -0.79 -5.28 3.98
CA LEU A 47 -0.72 -3.85 3.69
C LEU A 47 -1.29 -3.54 2.30
N GLY A 48 -1.77 -2.31 2.13
CA GLY A 48 -2.48 -1.89 0.92
C GLY A 48 -3.99 -2.03 1.06
N ALA A 49 -4.67 -2.10 -0.09
CA ALA A 49 -6.12 -2.22 -0.18
C ALA A 49 -6.54 -3.64 -0.55
N HIS A 50 -7.39 -4.26 0.26
CA HIS A 50 -7.85 -5.64 0.07
C HIS A 50 -9.36 -5.72 0.02
N PRO A 51 -9.94 -6.52 -0.92
CA PRO A 51 -11.38 -6.71 -0.99
C PRO A 51 -11.89 -7.53 0.21
N VAL A 52 -13.04 -7.13 0.72
CA VAL A 52 -13.79 -7.84 1.75
C VAL A 52 -15.28 -7.83 1.40
N ALA A 53 -16.09 -8.61 2.12
CA ALA A 53 -17.52 -8.57 1.91
C ALA A 53 -18.07 -7.16 2.16
N GLY A 54 -18.65 -6.56 1.12
CA GLY A 54 -19.26 -5.24 1.16
C GLY A 54 -18.33 -4.05 0.90
N GLY A 55 -17.04 -4.25 0.58
CA GLY A 55 -16.13 -3.14 0.27
C GLY A 55 -14.66 -3.51 0.28
N MET A 56 -13.84 -2.59 0.76
CA MET A 56 -12.38 -2.71 0.83
C MET A 56 -11.90 -2.42 2.26
N VAL A 57 -10.88 -3.12 2.71
CA VAL A 57 -10.08 -2.72 3.88
C VAL A 57 -8.74 -2.17 3.41
N LEU A 58 -8.29 -1.09 4.06
CA LEU A 58 -6.99 -0.47 3.79
C LEU A 58 -6.15 -0.55 5.06
N ARG A 59 -4.88 -0.91 4.88
CA ARG A 59 -3.90 -0.98 5.98
C ARG A 59 -2.58 -0.41 5.50
N THR A 60 -1.98 0.43 6.32
CA THR A 60 -0.64 0.99 6.03
C THR A 60 0.16 1.12 7.32
N LEU A 61 1.44 0.74 7.25
CA LEU A 61 2.36 0.82 8.39
C LEU A 61 3.23 2.07 8.23
N LEU A 62 2.98 3.09 9.05
CA LEU A 62 3.62 4.40 8.97
C LEU A 62 4.16 4.84 10.35
N PRO A 63 5.35 4.37 10.74
CA PRO A 63 6.01 4.82 11.95
C PRO A 63 6.20 6.35 11.94
N GLY A 64 5.78 7.00 13.04
CA GLY A 64 5.84 8.45 13.17
C GLY A 64 4.68 9.22 12.57
N ALA A 65 3.70 8.57 11.92
CA ALA A 65 2.47 9.23 11.49
C ALA A 65 1.57 9.54 12.69
N GLN A 66 0.92 10.71 12.65
CA GLN A 66 -0.09 11.15 13.62
C GLN A 66 -1.51 10.94 13.07
N ALA A 67 -1.70 11.19 11.78
CA ALA A 67 -2.97 10.99 11.10
C ALA A 67 -2.73 10.56 9.65
N VAL A 68 -3.61 9.72 9.12
CA VAL A 68 -3.54 9.20 7.75
C VAL A 68 -4.92 9.29 7.10
N VAL A 69 -4.99 9.97 5.96
CA VAL A 69 -6.20 10.08 5.15
C VAL A 69 -5.93 9.44 3.79
N VAL A 70 -6.82 8.58 3.37
CA VAL A 70 -6.84 8.00 2.03
C VAL A 70 -7.53 8.99 1.10
N LEU A 71 -6.87 9.34 0.01
CA LEU A 71 -7.40 10.23 -1.04
C LEU A 71 -7.65 9.43 -2.32
N ASP A 72 -8.62 9.85 -3.12
CA ASP A 72 -8.72 9.39 -4.50
C ASP A 72 -7.61 10.03 -5.38
N ILE A 73 -7.60 9.67 -6.66
CA ILE A 73 -6.63 10.21 -7.63
C ILE A 73 -6.79 11.71 -7.89
N ASP A 74 -7.99 12.26 -7.63
CA ASP A 74 -8.30 13.68 -7.75
C ASP A 74 -7.95 14.47 -6.47
N GLY A 75 -7.51 13.77 -5.41
CA GLY A 75 -7.13 14.36 -4.13
C GLY A 75 -8.30 14.57 -3.17
N ARG A 76 -9.47 13.98 -3.44
CA ARG A 76 -10.63 14.04 -2.53
C ARG A 76 -10.48 13.01 -1.42
N PRO A 77 -10.82 13.34 -0.17
CA PRO A 77 -10.75 12.39 0.94
C PRO A 77 -11.81 11.28 0.76
N LEU A 78 -11.35 10.03 0.87
CA LEU A 78 -12.18 8.83 0.84
C LEU A 78 -12.40 8.28 2.24
N LEU A 79 -11.35 8.23 3.06
CA LEU A 79 -11.34 7.52 4.33
C LEU A 79 -10.24 8.06 5.24
N GLU A 80 -10.54 8.26 6.51
CA GLU A 80 -9.53 8.47 7.55
C GLU A 80 -9.21 7.14 8.22
N LEU A 81 -7.94 6.75 8.22
CA LEU A 81 -7.48 5.53 8.85
C LEU A 81 -7.22 5.75 10.35
N GLN A 82 -7.50 4.74 11.15
CA GLN A 82 -7.29 4.76 12.60
C GLN A 82 -6.13 3.86 13.00
N PRO A 83 -5.31 4.25 13.99
CA PRO A 83 -4.23 3.39 14.46
C PRO A 83 -4.80 2.17 15.17
N GLN A 84 -4.33 0.97 14.83
CA GLN A 84 -4.70 -0.25 15.53
C GLN A 84 -3.94 -0.33 16.86
N ASP A 85 -4.69 -0.33 17.97
CA ASP A 85 -4.15 -0.51 19.33
C ASP A 85 -3.00 0.46 19.67
N GLY A 86 -3.06 1.69 19.17
CA GLY A 86 -2.01 2.69 19.36
C GLY A 86 -0.69 2.39 18.63
N SER A 87 -0.66 1.37 17.79
CA SER A 87 0.50 1.01 16.96
C SER A 87 0.60 1.93 15.73
N PRO A 88 1.74 1.97 15.04
CA PRO A 88 1.88 2.69 13.77
C PRO A 88 1.19 2.01 12.58
N LEU A 89 0.44 0.94 12.78
CA LEU A 89 -0.42 0.35 11.75
C LEU A 89 -1.77 1.09 11.73
N PHE A 90 -2.02 1.80 10.65
CA PHE A 90 -3.28 2.49 10.39
C PHE A 90 -4.20 1.61 9.56
N ILE A 91 -5.45 1.48 9.99
CA ILE A 91 -6.44 0.59 9.38
C ILE A 91 -7.76 1.34 9.14
N GLY A 92 -8.51 0.90 8.14
CA GLY A 92 -9.86 1.41 7.88
C GLY A 92 -10.62 0.59 6.85
N ALA A 93 -11.92 0.76 6.78
CA ALA A 93 -12.79 0.07 5.85
C ALA A 93 -13.56 1.08 4.99
N LEU A 94 -13.52 0.88 3.68
CA LEU A 94 -14.20 1.69 2.67
C LEU A 94 -15.40 0.90 2.12
N PRO A 95 -16.64 1.22 2.51
CA PRO A 95 -17.83 0.56 1.98
C PRO A 95 -17.98 0.79 0.48
N GLY A 96 -18.41 -0.23 -0.27
CA GLY A 96 -18.69 -0.14 -1.70
C GLY A 96 -17.46 0.09 -2.59
N GLY A 97 -16.26 0.08 -2.03
CA GLY A 97 -15.01 0.16 -2.80
C GLY A 97 -14.81 -1.08 -3.68
N SER A 98 -14.18 -0.91 -4.85
CA SER A 98 -13.86 -1.98 -5.78
C SER A 98 -12.35 -2.13 -5.98
N HIS A 99 -11.89 -3.34 -6.23
CA HIS A 99 -10.49 -3.64 -6.55
C HIS A 99 -10.27 -3.65 -8.07
N PRO A 100 -9.14 -3.12 -8.60
CA PRO A 100 -8.08 -2.41 -7.88
C PRO A 100 -8.50 -1.00 -7.48
N LEU A 101 -8.21 -0.61 -6.24
CA LEU A 101 -8.46 0.74 -5.76
C LEU A 101 -7.24 1.62 -6.04
N ARG A 102 -7.46 2.72 -6.79
CA ARG A 102 -6.43 3.73 -7.06
C ARG A 102 -6.55 4.85 -6.02
N TYR A 103 -5.55 4.98 -5.15
CA TYR A 103 -5.57 5.93 -4.04
C TYR A 103 -4.17 6.48 -3.75
N ARG A 104 -4.15 7.56 -2.98
CA ARG A 104 -2.97 8.16 -2.38
C ARG A 104 -3.13 8.26 -0.88
N LEU A 105 -2.03 8.34 -0.16
CA LEU A 105 -2.02 8.61 1.26
C LEU A 105 -1.63 10.08 1.50
N HIS A 106 -2.40 10.75 2.35
CA HIS A 106 -2.08 12.05 2.93
C HIS A 106 -1.77 11.82 4.40
N VAL A 107 -0.54 12.07 4.78
CA VAL A 107 -0.01 11.75 6.11
C VAL A 107 0.43 13.02 6.80
N ARG A 108 -0.03 13.21 8.03
CA ARG A 108 0.48 14.22 8.96
C ARG A 108 1.42 13.54 9.94
N TRP A 109 2.63 14.06 10.05
CA TRP A 109 3.69 13.47 10.86
C TRP A 109 3.77 14.07 12.27
N SER A 110 4.13 13.30 13.27
CA SER A 110 4.29 13.75 14.66
C SER A 110 5.42 14.79 14.84
N GLY A 111 6.45 14.74 13.97
CA GLY A 111 7.51 15.74 13.91
C GLY A 111 7.14 17.04 13.20
N GLY A 112 5.87 17.19 12.80
CA GLY A 112 5.37 18.30 11.98
C GLY A 112 5.51 18.03 10.47
N GLY A 113 4.74 18.77 9.69
CA GLY A 113 4.67 18.61 8.23
C GLY A 113 3.66 17.55 7.76
N GLU A 114 3.35 17.66 6.48
CA GLU A 114 2.40 16.77 5.80
C GLU A 114 3.00 16.31 4.47
N THR A 115 2.73 15.06 4.10
CA THR A 115 3.15 14.51 2.80
C THR A 115 1.98 13.83 2.11
N ARG A 116 2.03 13.83 0.77
CA ARG A 116 1.11 13.05 -0.07
C ARG A 116 1.93 12.18 -1.00
N PHE A 117 1.61 10.89 -1.03
CA PHE A 117 2.32 9.92 -1.88
C PHE A 117 1.42 8.76 -2.27
N ASP A 118 1.82 8.05 -3.31
CA ASP A 118 1.20 6.80 -3.71
C ASP A 118 1.72 5.67 -2.80
N ASP A 119 0.81 4.85 -2.28
CA ASP A 119 1.17 3.72 -1.42
C ASP A 119 1.85 2.64 -2.26
N ALA A 120 3.08 2.26 -1.91
CA ALA A 120 3.81 1.20 -2.62
C ALA A 120 3.08 -0.15 -2.58
N TYR A 121 2.33 -0.41 -1.52
CA TYR A 121 1.58 -1.67 -1.33
C TYR A 121 0.29 -1.78 -2.16
N ARG A 122 -0.11 -0.72 -2.88
CA ARG A 122 -1.26 -0.79 -3.79
C ARG A 122 -0.93 -1.43 -5.14
N PHE A 123 0.36 -1.52 -5.48
CA PHE A 123 0.79 -2.06 -6.75
C PHE A 123 0.94 -3.59 -6.69
N GLY A 124 0.51 -4.27 -7.75
CA GLY A 124 0.68 -5.71 -7.93
C GLY A 124 2.14 -6.13 -8.05
N ALA A 125 2.36 -7.42 -8.28
CA ALA A 125 3.67 -7.91 -8.69
C ALA A 125 4.05 -7.30 -10.04
N LEU A 126 5.30 -6.85 -10.17
CA LEU A 126 5.79 -6.13 -11.36
C LEU A 126 6.74 -6.98 -12.21
N ILE A 127 7.25 -8.08 -11.65
CA ILE A 127 8.03 -9.07 -12.40
C ILE A 127 7.06 -10.03 -13.06
N GLU A 128 7.18 -10.22 -14.36
CA GLU A 128 6.29 -11.07 -15.14
C GLU A 128 6.48 -12.55 -14.76
N ASP A 129 5.40 -13.32 -14.86
CA ASP A 129 5.43 -14.75 -14.48
C ASP A 129 6.41 -15.55 -15.34
N LEU A 130 6.62 -15.15 -16.59
CA LEU A 130 7.62 -15.76 -17.48
C LEU A 130 9.05 -15.55 -16.95
N ASP A 131 9.37 -14.34 -16.47
CA ASP A 131 10.70 -14.05 -15.90
C ASP A 131 10.92 -14.84 -14.60
N VAL A 132 9.89 -14.95 -13.78
CA VAL A 132 9.90 -15.75 -12.54
C VAL A 132 10.17 -17.22 -12.86
N TRP A 133 9.47 -17.77 -13.86
CA TRP A 133 9.63 -19.17 -14.28
C TRP A 133 11.03 -19.43 -14.86
N LEU A 134 11.50 -18.59 -15.79
CA LEU A 134 12.84 -18.72 -16.40
C LEU A 134 13.97 -18.63 -15.36
N LEU A 135 13.81 -17.75 -14.36
CA LEU A 135 14.79 -17.63 -13.29
C LEU A 135 14.79 -18.87 -12.38
N ALA A 136 13.61 -19.38 -12.05
CA ALA A 136 13.47 -20.60 -11.23
C ALA A 136 14.11 -21.83 -11.90
N GLU A 137 13.99 -21.95 -13.23
CA GLU A 137 14.64 -23.00 -14.01
C GLU A 137 16.15 -22.78 -14.25
N GLY A 138 16.68 -21.59 -13.97
CA GLY A 138 18.07 -21.24 -14.24
C GLY A 138 18.37 -20.97 -15.72
N SER A 139 17.35 -20.76 -16.55
CA SER A 139 17.46 -20.50 -17.99
C SER A 139 17.30 -19.01 -18.39
N HIS A 140 17.13 -18.12 -17.40
CA HIS A 140 16.97 -16.68 -17.67
C HIS A 140 18.31 -16.04 -18.02
N HIS A 141 18.46 -15.60 -19.29
CA HIS A 141 19.71 -15.01 -19.78
C HIS A 141 19.85 -13.49 -19.53
N ARG A 142 18.76 -12.80 -19.17
CA ARG A 142 18.72 -11.33 -19.05
C ARG A 142 18.08 -10.85 -17.72
N PRO A 143 18.37 -11.46 -16.58
CA PRO A 143 17.74 -11.05 -15.31
C PRO A 143 18.11 -9.62 -14.89
N TYR A 144 19.21 -9.07 -15.41
CA TYR A 144 19.65 -7.70 -15.18
C TYR A 144 18.67 -6.64 -15.71
N GLU A 145 17.74 -6.99 -16.58
CA GLU A 145 16.73 -6.05 -17.11
C GLU A 145 15.65 -5.69 -16.08
N TRP A 146 15.53 -6.52 -15.05
CA TRP A 146 14.56 -6.28 -13.98
C TRP A 146 15.13 -6.47 -12.56
N LEU A 147 16.25 -7.17 -12.35
CA LEU A 147 16.96 -7.14 -11.06
C LEU A 147 17.66 -5.79 -10.85
N GLY A 148 17.62 -5.29 -9.62
CA GLY A 148 18.17 -3.99 -9.25
C GLY A 148 17.09 -2.94 -9.02
N ALA A 149 17.39 -1.69 -9.33
CA ALA A 149 16.51 -0.54 -9.20
C ALA A 149 16.23 0.05 -10.60
N HIS A 150 14.99 -0.06 -11.06
CA HIS A 150 14.60 0.38 -12.39
C HIS A 150 13.46 1.41 -12.33
N PRO A 151 13.60 2.57 -12.99
CA PRO A 151 12.50 3.49 -13.17
C PRO A 151 11.37 2.82 -13.95
N VAL A 152 10.15 2.91 -13.45
CA VAL A 152 8.95 2.34 -14.09
C VAL A 152 7.78 3.30 -13.96
N THR A 153 6.81 3.16 -14.85
CA THR A 153 5.52 3.83 -14.72
C THR A 153 4.42 2.78 -14.65
N VAL A 154 3.71 2.73 -13.53
CA VAL A 154 2.62 1.79 -13.30
C VAL A 154 1.34 2.57 -13.01
N ASP A 155 0.26 2.28 -13.71
CA ASP A 155 -1.03 2.99 -13.59
C ASP A 155 -0.93 4.52 -13.72
N GLY A 156 0.04 5.01 -14.51
CA GLY A 156 0.31 6.44 -14.69
C GLY A 156 1.12 7.08 -13.56
N VAL A 157 1.62 6.29 -12.61
CA VAL A 157 2.51 6.75 -11.53
C VAL A 157 3.94 6.37 -11.85
N ALA A 158 4.81 7.38 -11.96
CA ALA A 158 6.24 7.18 -12.11
C ALA A 158 6.85 6.81 -10.76
N GLY A 159 7.69 5.78 -10.75
CA GLY A 159 8.35 5.28 -9.55
C GLY A 159 9.60 4.48 -9.88
N THR A 160 10.10 3.78 -8.89
CA THR A 160 11.23 2.86 -9.04
C THR A 160 10.83 1.48 -8.54
N ARG A 161 10.96 0.48 -9.40
CA ARG A 161 10.86 -0.92 -8.99
C ARG A 161 12.20 -1.36 -8.45
N PHE A 162 12.18 -2.00 -7.29
CA PHE A 162 13.34 -2.67 -6.71
C PHE A 162 13.12 -4.18 -6.76
N ALA A 163 14.13 -4.91 -7.19
CA ALA A 163 14.12 -6.36 -7.20
C ALA A 163 15.50 -6.90 -6.85
N VAL A 164 15.56 -7.91 -5.96
CA VAL A 164 16.82 -8.55 -5.56
C VAL A 164 16.63 -10.05 -5.41
N TRP A 165 17.57 -10.82 -5.94
CA TRP A 165 17.62 -12.25 -5.71
C TRP A 165 18.29 -12.56 -4.37
N ALA A 166 17.51 -13.02 -3.41
CA ALA A 166 17.98 -13.34 -2.06
C ALA A 166 17.17 -14.51 -1.47
N PRO A 167 17.28 -15.72 -2.03
CA PRO A 167 16.42 -16.86 -1.69
C PRO A 167 16.51 -17.28 -0.22
N ASN A 168 17.64 -17.02 0.45
CA ASN A 168 17.86 -17.38 1.85
C ASN A 168 17.54 -16.24 2.83
N ALA A 169 17.13 -15.07 2.33
CA ALA A 169 16.77 -13.96 3.19
C ALA A 169 15.43 -14.23 3.90
N ARG A 170 15.36 -13.88 5.18
CA ARG A 170 14.12 -13.93 5.95
C ARG A 170 13.25 -12.70 5.74
N ARG A 171 13.88 -11.57 5.38
CA ARG A 171 13.24 -10.29 5.08
C ARG A 171 14.15 -9.45 4.19
N VAL A 172 13.55 -8.63 3.36
CA VAL A 172 14.24 -7.61 2.58
C VAL A 172 13.41 -6.34 2.62
N SER A 173 14.05 -5.20 2.74
CA SER A 173 13.41 -3.88 2.73
C SER A 173 14.27 -2.90 1.96
N VAL A 174 13.64 -1.97 1.26
CA VAL A 174 14.33 -0.83 0.66
C VAL A 174 14.46 0.27 1.72
N VAL A 175 15.68 0.78 1.91
CA VAL A 175 15.97 1.85 2.87
C VAL A 175 16.79 2.96 2.23
N GLY A 176 16.60 4.18 2.70
CA GLY A 176 17.29 5.36 2.20
C GLY A 176 16.87 6.62 2.93
N GLY A 177 17.41 7.78 2.54
CA GLY A 177 17.02 9.06 3.11
C GLY A 177 15.53 9.38 2.95
N PHE A 178 14.87 8.84 1.92
CA PHE A 178 13.44 9.03 1.63
C PHE A 178 12.50 8.35 2.63
N ASN A 179 12.98 7.39 3.42
CA ASN A 179 12.21 6.70 4.46
C ASN A 179 12.93 6.62 5.80
N ALA A 180 13.83 7.58 6.06
CA ALA A 180 14.61 7.69 7.29
C ALA A 180 15.40 6.41 7.64
N TRP A 181 15.76 5.60 6.64
CA TRP A 181 16.45 4.31 6.79
C TRP A 181 15.67 3.29 7.62
N ASP A 182 14.35 3.47 7.75
CA ASP A 182 13.47 2.57 8.47
C ASP A 182 12.93 1.49 7.55
N GLY A 183 13.39 0.25 7.71
CA GLY A 183 12.99 -0.90 6.90
C GLY A 183 11.52 -1.31 7.04
N ARG A 184 10.75 -0.69 7.94
CA ARG A 184 9.31 -0.94 8.10
C ARG A 184 8.45 -0.26 7.03
N HIS A 185 8.98 0.77 6.37
CA HIS A 185 8.23 1.55 5.36
C HIS A 185 8.09 0.85 4.01
N HIS A 186 9.13 0.13 3.58
CA HIS A 186 9.18 -0.48 2.24
C HIS A 186 9.69 -1.91 2.34
N MET A 187 8.88 -2.77 2.98
CA MET A 187 9.14 -4.21 3.05
C MET A 187 8.79 -4.85 1.72
N MET A 188 9.71 -5.64 1.16
CA MET A 188 9.57 -6.25 -0.15
C MET A 188 8.73 -7.53 -0.09
N ARG A 189 8.03 -7.83 -1.18
CA ARG A 189 7.32 -9.09 -1.43
C ARG A 189 8.30 -10.18 -1.84
N HIS A 190 8.18 -11.36 -1.26
CA HIS A 190 8.97 -12.54 -1.64
C HIS A 190 8.27 -13.34 -2.74
N ARG A 191 8.87 -13.42 -3.92
CA ARG A 191 8.50 -14.35 -4.99
C ARG A 191 9.19 -15.68 -4.72
N ARG A 192 8.52 -16.53 -3.96
CA ARG A 192 9.08 -17.80 -3.44
C ARG A 192 9.48 -18.76 -4.54
N GLU A 193 8.83 -18.69 -5.68
CA GLU A 193 9.03 -19.53 -6.86
C GLU A 193 10.46 -19.41 -7.41
N CYS A 194 11.07 -18.24 -7.32
CA CYS A 194 12.40 -17.95 -7.85
C CYS A 194 13.38 -17.34 -6.83
N GLY A 195 12.93 -17.09 -5.59
CA GLY A 195 13.77 -16.52 -4.54
C GLY A 195 14.06 -15.02 -4.69
N VAL A 196 13.26 -14.30 -5.47
CA VAL A 196 13.36 -12.85 -5.66
C VAL A 196 12.45 -12.10 -4.70
N TRP A 197 12.94 -10.94 -4.25
CA TRP A 197 12.16 -9.96 -3.51
C TRP A 197 11.93 -8.73 -4.39
N GLU A 198 10.70 -8.19 -4.39
CA GLU A 198 10.33 -7.01 -5.19
C GLU A 198 9.41 -6.04 -4.44
N ILE A 199 9.50 -4.75 -4.82
CA ILE A 199 8.56 -3.68 -4.45
C ILE A 199 8.59 -2.58 -5.50
#